data_0a73f2e06e45cddb3a7a681a39087c17
#
_entry.id   0a73f2e06e45cddb3a7a681a39087c17
#
_cell.length_a   1.000
_cell.length_b   1.000
_cell.length_c   1.000
_cell.angle_alpha   90.00
_cell.angle_beta   90.00
_cell.angle_gamma   90.00
#
_symmetry.space_group_name_H-M   'P 1'
#
loop_
_entity.id
_entity.type
_entity.pdbx_description
1 polymer ?
#
loop_
_entity_poly.entity_id
_entity_poly.type
_entity_poly.pdbx_seq_one_letter_code
_entity_poly.pdbx_strand_id
1 'polypeptide(L)'
;SVSEDLTHPVFSKLFVETEYLPESAALICGRRPRAPDEPRAWAVHVLSVDGRMQGPVEWETDRARFLGRGRGPEDPVALDGRPLSGTTGAVLDPIVSLRQRIRLAPGGFVRLSFSTGMVTTRESALAIAQKYHDPSAAARTFALAFTQTQGTLRHLGITSEEAQLFVNGESRGVKTK
;
A
#
# COMPACT_ATOMS: atom_id res chain seq x y z
N SER A 1 -8.25 15.46 17.60
CA SER A 1 -9.44 15.24 16.76
C SER A 1 -9.06 15.30 15.29
N VAL A 2 -9.92 14.83 14.38
CA VAL A 2 -9.69 14.90 12.92
C VAL A 2 -9.46 16.35 12.47
N SER A 3 -10.11 17.31 13.11
CA SER A 3 -9.92 18.74 12.82
C SER A 3 -8.52 19.25 13.20
N GLU A 4 -7.91 18.74 14.26
CA GLU A 4 -6.54 19.11 14.66
C GLU A 4 -5.51 18.56 13.68
N ASP A 5 -5.72 17.36 13.13
CA ASP A 5 -4.84 16.78 12.11
C ASP A 5 -4.85 17.57 10.80
N LEU A 6 -6.01 18.15 10.44
CA LEU A 6 -6.12 19.02 9.28
C LEU A 6 -5.44 20.38 9.50
N THR A 7 -5.46 20.89 10.74
CA THR A 7 -4.88 22.20 11.08
C THR A 7 -3.35 22.11 11.27
N HIS A 8 -2.85 20.95 11.73
CA HIS A 8 -1.43 20.75 12.00
C HIS A 8 -0.92 19.40 11.42
N PRO A 9 -0.74 19.27 10.10
CA PRO A 9 -0.36 18.02 9.43
C PRO A 9 0.96 17.42 9.96
N VAL A 10 1.87 18.25 10.48
CA VAL A 10 3.14 17.80 11.05
C VAL A 10 2.91 16.93 12.29
N PHE A 11 1.93 17.28 13.12
CA PHE A 11 1.64 16.52 14.34
C PHE A 11 0.86 15.21 14.07
N SER A 12 0.17 15.11 12.95
CA SER A 12 -0.57 13.89 12.60
C SER A 12 0.34 12.67 12.43
N LYS A 13 1.59 12.88 12.03
CA LYS A 13 2.57 11.85 11.71
C LYS A 13 3.44 11.45 12.91
N LEU A 14 3.55 12.27 13.95
CA LEU A 14 4.47 12.08 15.08
C LEU A 14 4.18 10.84 15.94
N PHE A 15 2.99 10.26 15.85
CA PHE A 15 2.57 9.12 16.66
C PHE A 15 2.49 7.83 15.86
N VAL A 16 3.06 7.81 14.67
CA VAL A 16 3.14 6.61 13.83
C VAL A 16 4.43 5.87 14.13
N GLU A 17 4.29 4.60 14.47
CA GLU A 17 5.39 3.67 14.64
C GLU A 17 5.33 2.62 13.54
N THR A 18 6.47 2.27 12.97
CA THR A 18 6.59 1.33 11.86
C THR A 18 7.32 0.07 12.31
N GLU A 19 6.93 -1.08 11.77
CA GLU A 19 7.55 -2.39 12.02
C GLU A 19 7.66 -3.15 10.71
N TYR A 20 8.80 -3.83 10.50
CA TYR A 20 8.96 -4.74 9.36
C TYR A 20 8.74 -6.17 9.80
N LEU A 21 7.97 -6.93 9.01
CA LEU A 21 7.65 -8.33 9.21
C LEU A 21 8.37 -9.17 8.15
N PRO A 22 9.54 -9.75 8.45
CA PRO A 22 10.33 -10.48 7.45
C PRO A 22 9.60 -11.70 6.87
N GLU A 23 8.81 -12.40 7.67
CA GLU A 23 8.08 -13.61 7.23
C GLU A 23 7.01 -13.34 6.19
N SER A 24 6.50 -12.10 6.14
CA SER A 24 5.44 -11.68 5.22
C SER A 24 5.89 -10.60 4.24
N ALA A 25 7.18 -10.24 4.22
CA ALA A 25 7.69 -9.13 3.43
C ALA A 25 6.80 -7.88 3.53
N ALA A 26 6.43 -7.50 4.75
CA ALA A 26 5.43 -6.48 5.01
C ALA A 26 5.93 -5.42 5.98
N LEU A 27 5.43 -4.21 5.81
CA LEU A 27 5.50 -3.12 6.78
C LEU A 27 4.14 -2.96 7.43
N ILE A 28 4.10 -2.89 8.76
CA ILE A 28 2.92 -2.46 9.50
C ILE A 28 3.21 -1.13 10.19
N CYS A 29 2.21 -0.27 10.24
CA CYS A 29 2.29 1.04 10.85
C CYS A 29 1.15 1.19 11.84
N GLY A 30 1.48 1.36 13.11
CA GLY A 30 0.51 1.61 14.16
C GLY A 30 0.52 3.09 14.55
N ARG A 31 -0.64 3.69 14.69
CA ARG A 31 -0.75 5.03 15.27
C ARG A 31 -1.08 4.92 16.76
N ARG A 32 -0.24 5.51 17.61
CA ARG A 32 -0.54 5.63 19.03
C ARG A 32 -1.73 6.58 19.22
N PRO A 33 -2.80 6.17 19.93
CA PRO A 33 -3.89 7.07 20.27
C PRO A 33 -3.38 8.26 21.11
N ARG A 34 -3.87 9.45 20.81
CA ARG A 34 -3.57 10.69 21.58
C ARG A 34 -4.55 10.90 22.73
N ALA A 35 -5.72 10.27 22.66
CA ALA A 35 -6.75 10.28 23.69
C ALA A 35 -7.26 8.85 23.94
N PRO A 36 -7.79 8.55 25.14
CA PRO A 36 -8.29 7.21 25.49
C PRO A 36 -9.42 6.70 24.60
N ASP A 37 -10.21 7.61 24.04
CA ASP A 37 -11.36 7.36 23.17
C ASP A 37 -11.01 7.37 21.66
N GLU A 38 -9.76 7.70 21.32
CA GLU A 38 -9.33 7.66 19.92
C GLU A 38 -9.17 6.22 19.44
N PRO A 39 -9.83 5.80 18.35
CA PRO A 39 -9.69 4.45 17.84
C PRO A 39 -8.26 4.20 17.33
N ARG A 40 -7.72 3.04 17.64
CA ARG A 40 -6.45 2.61 17.08
C ARG A 40 -6.61 2.32 15.59
N ALA A 41 -5.63 2.74 14.82
CA ALA A 41 -5.54 2.45 13.39
C ALA A 41 -4.20 1.78 13.09
N TRP A 42 -4.27 0.74 12.27
CA TRP A 42 -3.12 0.02 11.75
C TRP A 42 -3.16 0.03 10.24
N ALA A 43 -2.07 0.46 9.61
CA ALA A 43 -1.86 0.28 8.18
C ALA A 43 -0.94 -0.91 7.97
N VAL A 44 -1.15 -1.62 6.88
CA VAL A 44 -0.30 -2.73 6.43
C VAL A 44 0.02 -2.56 4.97
N HIS A 45 1.29 -2.77 4.61
CA HIS A 45 1.78 -2.73 3.24
C HIS A 45 2.62 -3.98 2.98
N VAL A 46 2.20 -4.79 2.02
CA VAL A 46 2.74 -6.15 1.78
C VAL A 46 3.28 -6.24 0.38
N LEU A 47 4.44 -6.86 0.22
CA LEU A 47 4.99 -7.25 -1.07
C LEU A 47 4.82 -8.75 -1.26
N SER A 48 4.27 -9.13 -2.40
CA SER A 48 4.25 -10.51 -2.89
C SER A 48 4.93 -10.59 -4.25
N VAL A 49 5.74 -11.62 -4.46
CA VAL A 49 6.51 -11.82 -5.70
C VAL A 49 6.26 -13.22 -6.23
N ASP A 50 5.75 -13.30 -7.46
CA ASP A 50 5.65 -14.52 -8.25
C ASP A 50 6.76 -14.48 -9.30
N GLY A 51 7.94 -15.03 -8.94
CA GLY A 51 9.11 -15.00 -9.79
C GLY A 51 10.42 -15.21 -9.01
N ARG A 52 11.54 -15.13 -9.71
CA ARG A 52 12.85 -15.35 -9.10
C ARG A 52 13.36 -14.07 -8.43
N MET A 53 13.35 -14.08 -7.11
CA MET A 53 13.94 -13.01 -6.29
C MET A 53 15.48 -13.07 -6.32
N GLN A 54 16.10 -11.89 -6.20
CA GLN A 54 17.55 -11.73 -6.06
C GLN A 54 17.84 -10.93 -4.78
N GLY A 55 18.35 -11.62 -3.77
CA GLY A 55 18.59 -11.05 -2.45
C GLY A 55 17.32 -10.88 -1.59
N PRO A 56 17.48 -10.33 -0.40
CA PRO A 56 16.37 -10.09 0.52
C PRO A 56 15.50 -8.91 0.07
N VAL A 57 14.29 -8.83 0.63
CA VAL A 57 13.46 -7.62 0.59
C VAL A 57 14.16 -6.53 1.39
N GLU A 58 14.22 -5.34 0.83
CA GLU A 58 14.74 -4.15 1.47
C GLU A 58 13.58 -3.19 1.77
N TRP A 59 13.70 -2.39 2.82
CA TRP A 59 12.65 -1.45 3.22
C TRP A 59 13.22 -0.14 3.74
N GLU A 60 12.39 0.89 3.69
CA GLU A 60 12.65 2.19 4.31
C GLU A 60 11.34 2.80 4.79
N THR A 61 11.33 3.32 6.01
CA THR A 61 10.16 4.00 6.56
C THR A 61 10.39 5.47 6.91
N ASP A 62 11.61 5.95 6.76
CA ASP A 62 11.97 7.36 6.94
C ASP A 62 12.05 8.05 5.57
N ARG A 63 11.15 9.00 5.33
CA ARG A 63 11.11 9.75 4.07
C ARG A 63 12.40 10.53 3.82
N ALA A 64 13.00 11.11 4.84
CA ALA A 64 14.23 11.88 4.67
C ALA A 64 15.40 10.99 4.20
N ARG A 65 15.46 9.75 4.73
CA ARG A 65 16.45 8.76 4.29
C ARG A 65 16.15 8.23 2.89
N PHE A 66 14.87 8.05 2.57
CA PHE A 66 14.45 7.60 1.24
C PHE A 66 14.79 8.63 0.16
N LEU A 67 14.44 9.89 0.39
CA LEU A 67 14.69 10.98 -0.58
C LEU A 67 16.17 11.37 -0.64
N GLY A 68 16.82 11.48 0.50
CA GLY A 68 18.17 12.03 0.61
C GLY A 68 18.18 13.57 0.70
N ARG A 69 19.31 14.10 1.16
CA ARG A 69 19.47 15.53 1.34
C ARG A 69 19.54 16.25 -0.01
N GLY A 70 18.68 17.25 -0.20
CA GLY A 70 18.65 18.07 -1.42
C GLY A 70 18.08 17.37 -2.65
N ARG A 71 17.41 16.21 -2.48
CA ARG A 71 16.77 15.45 -3.55
C ARG A 71 15.26 15.37 -3.34
N GLY A 72 14.49 15.14 -4.39
CA GLY A 72 13.04 15.04 -4.38
C GLY A 72 12.51 13.66 -4.77
N PRO A 73 11.17 13.52 -4.82
CA PRO A 73 10.53 12.26 -5.22
C PRO A 73 10.86 11.80 -6.63
N GLU A 74 11.25 12.71 -7.50
CA GLU A 74 11.64 12.47 -8.90
C GLU A 74 13.02 11.81 -9.03
N ASP A 75 13.87 12.00 -8.01
CA ASP A 75 15.24 11.48 -7.99
C ASP A 75 15.68 11.11 -6.56
N PRO A 76 15.04 10.15 -5.89
CA PRO A 76 15.36 9.79 -4.52
C PRO A 76 16.66 8.97 -4.43
N VAL A 77 17.46 9.20 -3.39
CA VAL A 77 18.69 8.44 -3.13
C VAL A 77 18.45 6.94 -3.01
N ALA A 78 17.26 6.54 -2.63
CA ALA A 78 16.83 5.14 -2.56
C ALA A 78 16.95 4.41 -3.91
N LEU A 79 16.96 5.11 -5.04
CA LEU A 79 17.07 4.53 -6.38
C LEU A 79 18.52 4.47 -6.90
N ASP A 80 19.51 4.97 -6.16
CA ASP A 80 20.94 4.93 -6.56
C ASP A 80 21.55 3.51 -6.54
N GLY A 81 20.76 2.48 -6.29
CA GLY A 81 21.21 1.09 -6.23
C GLY A 81 21.88 0.67 -4.92
N ARG A 82 22.05 1.58 -3.96
CA ARG A 82 22.53 1.26 -2.61
C ARG A 82 21.45 0.50 -1.82
N PRO A 83 21.83 -0.32 -0.84
CA PRO A 83 20.85 -0.91 0.09
C PRO A 83 20.03 0.17 0.79
N LEU A 84 18.75 -0.10 1.00
CA LEU A 84 17.92 0.72 1.87
C LEU A 84 18.37 0.55 3.32
N SER A 85 18.19 1.57 4.16
CA SER A 85 18.73 1.56 5.52
C SER A 85 17.94 0.70 6.50
N GLY A 86 16.76 0.19 6.13
CA GLY A 86 15.96 -0.69 6.97
C GLY A 86 15.43 0.01 8.22
N THR A 87 15.15 1.31 8.14
CA THR A 87 14.65 2.08 9.27
C THR A 87 13.24 1.62 9.65
N THR A 88 12.99 1.48 10.95
CA THR A 88 11.68 1.19 11.55
C THR A 88 11.53 1.92 12.87
N GLY A 89 10.35 1.85 13.47
CA GLY A 89 10.03 2.51 14.74
C GLY A 89 9.41 3.88 14.56
N ALA A 90 9.69 4.78 15.49
CA ALA A 90 9.20 6.15 15.45
C ALA A 90 10.09 7.00 14.55
N VAL A 91 9.52 7.50 13.46
CA VAL A 91 10.19 8.42 12.52
C VAL A 91 9.36 9.68 12.36
N LEU A 92 10.02 10.80 12.03
CA LEU A 92 9.35 12.10 11.95
C LEU A 92 8.39 12.21 10.76
N ASP A 93 8.75 11.65 9.61
CA ASP A 93 7.93 11.66 8.40
C ASP A 93 7.86 10.23 7.84
N PRO A 94 6.92 9.41 8.36
CA PRO A 94 6.83 8.00 7.99
C PRO A 94 6.33 7.81 6.56
N ILE A 95 6.98 6.88 5.87
CA ILE A 95 6.55 6.32 4.59
C ILE A 95 6.52 4.80 4.67
N VAL A 96 5.96 4.15 3.68
CA VAL A 96 6.12 2.71 3.46
C VAL A 96 6.80 2.49 2.11
N SER A 97 7.98 1.88 2.15
CA SER A 97 8.73 1.53 0.95
C SER A 97 9.28 0.12 1.09
N LEU A 98 8.90 -0.73 0.15
CA LEU A 98 9.43 -2.09 -0.01
C LEU A 98 10.11 -2.19 -1.36
N ARG A 99 11.29 -2.76 -1.39
CA ARG A 99 12.07 -2.98 -2.62
C ARG A 99 12.53 -4.42 -2.69
N GLN A 100 12.29 -5.04 -3.85
CA GLN A 100 12.81 -6.37 -4.17
C GLN A 100 13.53 -6.34 -5.51
N ARG A 101 14.74 -6.86 -5.53
CA ARG A 101 15.44 -7.12 -6.79
C ARG A 101 14.96 -8.43 -7.36
N ILE A 102 14.68 -8.44 -8.65
CA ILE A 102 14.24 -9.61 -9.38
C ILE A 102 15.21 -9.92 -10.51
N ARG A 103 15.28 -11.19 -10.90
CA ARG A 103 16.00 -11.61 -12.10
C ARG A 103 14.99 -11.97 -13.19
N LEU A 104 14.97 -11.18 -14.25
CA LEU A 104 14.12 -11.40 -15.40
C LEU A 104 14.94 -12.03 -16.53
N ALA A 105 14.55 -13.21 -16.99
CA ALA A 105 15.13 -13.84 -18.15
C ALA A 105 14.57 -13.22 -19.45
N PRO A 106 15.30 -13.29 -20.58
CA PRO A 106 14.76 -12.88 -21.87
C PRO A 106 13.43 -13.59 -22.18
N GLY A 107 12.39 -12.83 -22.55
CA GLY A 107 11.05 -13.37 -22.80
C GLY A 107 10.26 -13.82 -21.56
N GLY A 108 10.87 -13.75 -20.37
CA GLY A 108 10.22 -14.08 -19.10
C GLY A 108 9.39 -12.93 -18.54
N PHE A 109 8.53 -13.24 -17.57
CA PHE A 109 7.81 -12.25 -16.81
C PHE A 109 7.89 -12.56 -15.31
N VAL A 110 7.70 -11.53 -14.50
CA VAL A 110 7.58 -11.62 -13.04
C VAL A 110 6.39 -10.77 -12.63
N ARG A 111 5.59 -11.30 -11.71
CA ARG A 111 4.48 -10.55 -11.13
C ARG A 111 4.84 -10.08 -9.73
N LEU A 112 4.75 -8.77 -9.51
CA LEU A 112 4.86 -8.18 -8.18
C LEU A 112 3.50 -7.61 -7.81
N SER A 113 3.08 -7.85 -6.57
CA SER A 113 1.85 -7.30 -6.03
C SER A 113 2.17 -6.54 -4.76
N PHE A 114 1.77 -5.27 -4.71
CA PHE A 114 1.80 -4.45 -3.51
C PHE A 114 0.37 -4.31 -3.01
N SER A 115 0.12 -4.79 -1.80
CA SER A 115 -1.19 -4.72 -1.17
C SER A 115 -1.13 -3.78 0.03
N THR A 116 -2.05 -2.82 0.09
CA THR A 116 -2.14 -1.89 1.21
C THR A 116 -3.53 -1.96 1.82
N GLY A 117 -3.61 -2.01 3.14
CA GLY A 117 -4.86 -2.06 3.86
C GLY A 117 -4.81 -1.28 5.17
N MET A 118 -5.99 -0.99 5.72
CA MET A 118 -6.13 -0.39 7.05
C MET A 118 -7.11 -1.22 7.87
N VAL A 119 -6.78 -1.40 9.14
CA VAL A 119 -7.56 -2.17 10.12
C VAL A 119 -7.46 -1.52 11.50
N THR A 120 -8.30 -1.99 12.42
CA THR A 120 -8.37 -1.43 13.77
C THR A 120 -7.52 -2.17 14.80
N THR A 121 -7.03 -3.38 14.46
CA THR A 121 -6.21 -4.19 15.39
C THR A 121 -4.92 -4.64 14.73
N ARG A 122 -3.89 -4.84 15.56
CA ARG A 122 -2.59 -5.38 15.11
C ARG A 122 -2.72 -6.81 14.59
N GLU A 123 -3.54 -7.62 15.23
CA GLU A 123 -3.79 -9.01 14.85
C GLU A 123 -4.40 -9.09 13.44
N SER A 124 -5.35 -8.21 13.14
CA SER A 124 -5.93 -8.09 11.78
C SER A 124 -4.88 -7.64 10.75
N ALA A 125 -3.96 -6.72 11.13
CA ALA A 125 -2.87 -6.30 10.26
C ALA A 125 -1.93 -7.47 9.94
N LEU A 126 -1.56 -8.27 10.94
CA LEU A 126 -0.73 -9.47 10.75
C LEU A 126 -1.43 -10.51 9.86
N ALA A 127 -2.72 -10.73 10.05
CA ALA A 127 -3.50 -11.66 9.23
C ALA A 127 -3.56 -11.20 7.75
N ILE A 128 -3.72 -9.90 7.51
CA ILE A 128 -3.65 -9.31 6.15
C ILE A 128 -2.25 -9.48 5.56
N ALA A 129 -1.19 -9.20 6.34
CA ALA A 129 0.18 -9.38 5.89
C ALA A 129 0.43 -10.81 5.40
N GLN A 130 0.08 -11.79 6.21
CA GLN A 130 0.23 -13.20 5.87
C GLN A 130 -0.62 -13.60 4.65
N LYS A 131 -1.88 -13.16 4.59
CA LYS A 131 -2.80 -13.47 3.48
C LYS A 131 -2.28 -12.96 2.14
N TYR A 132 -1.83 -11.70 2.08
CA TYR A 132 -1.44 -11.05 0.83
C TYR A 132 0.03 -11.22 0.47
N HIS A 133 0.82 -11.86 1.33
CA HIS A 133 2.15 -12.33 0.96
C HIS A 133 2.10 -13.53 -0.01
N ASP A 134 1.01 -14.32 -0.01
CA ASP A 134 0.78 -15.37 -0.98
C ASP A 134 0.60 -14.79 -2.40
N PRO A 135 1.45 -15.15 -3.39
CA PRO A 135 1.36 -14.63 -4.76
C PRO A 135 0.00 -14.87 -5.44
N SER A 136 -0.73 -15.91 -5.04
CA SER A 136 -2.05 -16.21 -5.59
C SER A 136 -3.17 -15.34 -5.00
N ALA A 137 -2.94 -14.66 -3.86
CA ALA A 137 -3.98 -13.90 -3.17
C ALA A 137 -4.50 -12.73 -4.01
N ALA A 138 -3.62 -12.01 -4.71
CA ALA A 138 -4.01 -10.92 -5.61
C ALA A 138 -4.90 -11.44 -6.75
N ALA A 139 -4.49 -12.52 -7.41
CA ALA A 139 -5.27 -13.12 -8.50
C ALA A 139 -6.66 -13.57 -8.03
N ARG A 140 -6.73 -14.21 -6.86
CA ARG A 140 -8.03 -14.60 -6.25
C ARG A 140 -8.90 -13.39 -5.94
N THR A 141 -8.31 -12.32 -5.41
CA THR A 141 -9.04 -11.09 -5.09
C THR A 141 -9.63 -10.45 -6.34
N PHE A 142 -8.85 -10.36 -7.43
CA PHE A 142 -9.35 -9.83 -8.71
C PHE A 142 -10.45 -10.71 -9.31
N ALA A 143 -10.31 -12.04 -9.26
CA ALA A 143 -11.34 -12.97 -9.74
C ALA A 143 -12.65 -12.81 -8.94
N LEU A 144 -12.58 -12.68 -7.63
CA LEU A 144 -13.75 -12.45 -6.78
C LEU A 144 -14.39 -11.08 -7.06
N ALA A 145 -13.59 -10.02 -7.18
CA ALA A 145 -14.08 -8.69 -7.51
C ALA A 145 -14.79 -8.69 -8.87
N PHE A 146 -14.21 -9.34 -9.87
CA PHE A 146 -14.83 -9.48 -11.18
C PHE A 146 -16.18 -10.19 -11.11
N THR A 147 -16.25 -11.33 -10.41
CA THR A 147 -17.49 -12.09 -10.22
C THR A 147 -18.55 -11.27 -9.50
N GLN A 148 -18.16 -10.56 -8.43
CA GLN A 148 -19.06 -9.69 -7.69
C GLN A 148 -19.58 -8.53 -8.56
N THR A 149 -18.70 -7.90 -9.33
CA THR A 149 -19.08 -6.83 -10.26
C THR A 149 -20.09 -7.35 -11.29
N GLN A 150 -19.85 -8.51 -11.90
CA GLN A 150 -20.80 -9.11 -12.84
C GLN A 150 -22.16 -9.40 -12.19
N GLY A 151 -22.16 -9.88 -10.95
CA GLY A 151 -23.39 -10.09 -10.17
C GLY A 151 -24.17 -8.79 -9.93
N THR A 152 -23.46 -7.72 -9.54
CA THR A 152 -24.05 -6.40 -9.31
C THR A 152 -24.63 -5.81 -10.62
N LEU A 153 -23.87 -5.88 -11.73
CA LEU A 153 -24.35 -5.39 -13.03
C LEU A 153 -25.63 -6.12 -13.49
N ARG A 154 -25.67 -7.44 -13.33
CA ARG A 154 -26.87 -8.24 -13.63
C ARG A 154 -28.06 -7.85 -12.76
N HIS A 155 -27.83 -7.62 -11.47
CA HIS A 155 -28.88 -7.18 -10.53
C HIS A 155 -29.43 -5.82 -10.92
N LEU A 156 -28.59 -4.91 -11.39
CA LEU A 156 -28.98 -3.58 -11.85
C LEU A 156 -29.53 -3.57 -13.29
N GLY A 157 -29.44 -4.68 -14.01
CA GLY A 157 -29.91 -4.78 -15.40
C GLY A 157 -29.07 -3.98 -16.41
N ILE A 158 -27.81 -3.65 -16.05
CA ILE A 158 -26.88 -2.90 -16.90
C ILE A 158 -25.76 -3.79 -17.43
N THR A 159 -25.30 -3.49 -18.64
CA THR A 159 -24.16 -4.18 -19.25
C THR A 159 -22.82 -3.61 -18.77
N SER A 160 -21.73 -4.35 -18.99
CA SER A 160 -20.39 -3.85 -18.68
C SER A 160 -20.01 -2.61 -19.50
N GLU A 161 -20.52 -2.50 -20.74
CA GLU A 161 -20.30 -1.35 -21.62
C GLU A 161 -21.02 -0.11 -21.10
N GLU A 162 -22.26 -0.24 -20.66
CA GLU A 162 -23.03 0.82 -20.04
C GLU A 162 -22.38 1.29 -18.74
N ALA A 163 -21.88 0.36 -17.90
CA ALA A 163 -21.16 0.71 -16.68
C ALA A 163 -19.88 1.52 -16.97
N GLN A 164 -19.13 1.17 -18.03
CA GLN A 164 -17.97 1.95 -18.46
C GLN A 164 -18.32 3.36 -18.94
N LEU A 165 -19.47 3.53 -19.58
CA LEU A 165 -19.96 4.85 -19.98
C LEU A 165 -20.23 5.75 -18.79
N PHE A 166 -20.79 5.22 -17.68
CA PHE A 166 -20.99 5.98 -16.44
C PHE A 166 -19.66 6.41 -15.81
N VAL A 167 -18.68 5.50 -15.72
CA VAL A 167 -17.35 5.82 -15.18
C VAL A 167 -16.63 6.87 -16.04
N ASN A 168 -16.75 6.77 -17.36
CA ASN A 168 -16.16 7.73 -18.29
C ASN A 168 -16.96 9.04 -18.40
N GLY A 169 -18.27 9.00 -18.13
CA GLY A 169 -19.20 10.13 -18.20
C GLY A 169 -19.05 11.11 -17.03
N GLU A 170 -18.68 10.63 -15.85
CA GLU A 170 -18.30 11.51 -14.72
C GLU A 170 -17.09 12.37 -15.03
N SER A 171 -16.23 11.93 -15.97
CA SER A 171 -15.07 12.71 -16.45
C SER A 171 -15.44 13.76 -17.51
N ARG A 172 -16.66 13.69 -18.08
CA ARG A 172 -17.18 14.67 -19.06
C ARG A 172 -18.53 15.13 -18.58
N GLY A 173 -18.53 16.23 -17.80
CA GLY A 173 -19.73 16.81 -17.22
C GLY A 173 -20.95 16.67 -18.13
N VAL A 174 -21.98 15.97 -17.64
CA VAL A 174 -23.27 15.87 -18.27
C VAL A 174 -23.85 17.27 -18.43
N LYS A 175 -23.80 17.83 -19.62
CA LYS A 175 -24.62 18.98 -19.97
C LYS A 175 -26.05 18.48 -20.10
N THR A 176 -26.82 18.57 -19.03
CA THR A 176 -28.26 18.48 -19.10
C THR A 176 -28.78 19.65 -19.92
N LYS A 177 -29.49 19.30 -20.99
CA LYS A 177 -30.35 20.25 -21.73
C LYS A 177 -31.60 20.52 -20.91
#